data_7883940997d31455734891fbde622be2
#
_entry.id   7883940997d31455734891fbde622be2
#
_cell.length_a   1.000
_cell.length_b   1.000
_cell.length_c   1.000
_cell.angle_alpha   90.00
_cell.angle_beta   90.00
_cell.angle_gamma   90.00
#
_symmetry.space_group_name_H-M   'P 1'
#
loop_
_entity.id
_entity.type
_entity.pdbx_description
1 polymer ?
#
loop_
_entity_poly.entity_id
_entity_poly.type
_entity_poly.pdbx_seq_one_letter_code
_entity_poly.pdbx_strand_id
1 'polypeptide(L)'
;MSTNRYLLWLDWPIGAFRLNASGLAVFKSLVEGEVRMVRSERAFLRELPTATHAIVWAFRKAWFARAKRLRVLATPGAGRELLPTDAELPPGVVRVNGAFHGAIMSETVLAFIFAHARGLYAAARFQRAGDLWPRAALSPFCTRVAGTKAVILGYGKIGRAIGDRLAALGVAVTGIRRANIGDLRAEAKTADWLIVALPGDTGTDNLVDAAVLKAMKRTAVLINVGRGNAVDEAALARALATRRLAGAYLDVYRREPLTAASPLAADLPGLVRLPHASAFAPDYLPLFFRELAAEGALA
;
A
#
# COMPACT_ATOMS: atom_id res chain seq x y z
N MET A 1 15.59 -25.75 27.14
CA MET A 1 15.17 -25.07 25.89
C MET A 1 15.46 -23.59 26.04
N SER A 2 16.09 -22.96 25.07
CA SER A 2 16.41 -21.50 25.13
C SER A 2 15.12 -20.72 25.01
N THR A 3 14.74 -19.97 26.04
CA THR A 3 13.53 -19.13 26.05
C THR A 3 13.61 -18.09 24.97
N ASN A 4 12.55 -17.94 24.15
CA ASN A 4 12.44 -16.89 23.13
C ASN A 4 12.51 -15.52 23.78
N ARG A 5 13.21 -14.59 23.12
CA ARG A 5 13.32 -13.21 23.54
C ARG A 5 12.96 -12.28 22.39
N TYR A 6 11.81 -11.63 22.51
CA TYR A 6 11.23 -10.76 21.51
C TYR A 6 11.58 -9.31 21.81
N LEU A 7 12.23 -8.65 20.85
CA LEU A 7 12.61 -7.26 20.94
C LEU A 7 11.80 -6.43 19.91
N LEU A 8 10.92 -5.56 20.40
CA LEU A 8 10.03 -4.74 19.60
C LEU A 8 10.48 -3.29 19.62
N TRP A 9 10.74 -2.73 18.43
CA TRP A 9 10.95 -1.31 18.24
C TRP A 9 10.08 -0.80 17.10
N LEU A 10 8.82 -0.54 17.42
CA LEU A 10 7.76 -0.08 16.53
C LEU A 10 7.27 1.30 17.00
N ASP A 11 8.17 2.28 16.92
CA ASP A 11 7.91 3.67 17.33
C ASP A 11 7.98 4.58 16.11
N TRP A 12 6.85 4.67 15.38
CA TRP A 12 6.69 5.56 14.24
C TRP A 12 5.88 6.79 14.65
N PRO A 13 6.10 7.98 14.06
CA PRO A 13 5.38 9.20 14.47
C PRO A 13 3.89 9.19 14.10
N ILE A 14 3.42 8.21 13.33
CA ILE A 14 2.01 8.02 12.96
C ILE A 14 1.36 7.05 13.94
N GLY A 15 0.21 7.43 14.52
CA GLY A 15 -0.45 6.67 15.58
C GLY A 15 -0.78 5.22 15.22
N ALA A 16 -1.27 4.96 14.00
CA ALA A 16 -1.56 3.61 13.51
C ALA A 16 -0.32 2.70 13.45
N PHE A 17 0.87 3.29 13.31
CA PHE A 17 2.15 2.59 13.17
C PHE A 17 3.00 2.60 14.43
N ARG A 18 2.47 3.15 15.52
CA ARG A 18 3.12 3.18 16.83
C ARG A 18 2.55 2.08 17.72
N LEU A 19 3.42 1.23 18.24
CA LEU A 19 3.01 0.21 19.21
C LEU A 19 2.54 0.86 20.53
N ASN A 20 1.27 0.68 20.83
CA ASN A 20 0.63 1.13 22.07
C ASN A 20 0.45 -0.04 23.06
N ALA A 21 -0.11 0.25 24.23
CA ALA A 21 -0.34 -0.74 25.28
C ALA A 21 -1.28 -1.87 24.84
N SER A 22 -2.34 -1.55 24.09
CA SER A 22 -3.29 -2.54 23.55
C SER A 22 -2.62 -3.47 22.53
N GLY A 23 -1.88 -2.93 21.57
CA GLY A 23 -1.13 -3.73 20.61
C GLY A 23 -0.06 -4.61 21.26
N LEU A 24 0.62 -4.09 22.30
CA LEU A 24 1.58 -4.87 23.07
C LEU A 24 0.90 -6.03 23.85
N ALA A 25 -0.31 -5.79 24.38
CA ALA A 25 -1.07 -6.85 25.06
C ALA A 25 -1.46 -7.98 24.07
N VAL A 26 -1.90 -7.61 22.86
CA VAL A 26 -2.16 -8.59 21.78
C VAL A 26 -0.89 -9.36 21.45
N PHE A 27 0.26 -8.71 21.27
CA PHE A 27 1.51 -9.41 20.98
C PHE A 27 1.86 -10.42 22.09
N LYS A 28 1.80 -9.99 23.36
CA LYS A 28 2.10 -10.84 24.54
C LYS A 28 1.17 -12.05 24.65
N SER A 29 -0.07 -11.96 24.19
CA SER A 29 -1.01 -13.10 24.20
C SER A 29 -0.72 -14.14 23.11
N LEU A 30 0.15 -13.83 22.14
CA LEU A 30 0.49 -14.69 21.00
C LEU A 30 1.84 -15.40 21.18
N VAL A 31 2.61 -15.08 22.22
CA VAL A 31 3.97 -15.58 22.38
C VAL A 31 4.25 -16.12 23.77
N GLU A 32 5.13 -17.11 23.84
CA GLU A 32 5.73 -17.58 25.09
C GLU A 32 7.19 -17.12 25.14
N GLY A 33 7.57 -16.39 26.21
CA GLY A 33 8.92 -15.88 26.38
C GLY A 33 9.00 -14.44 26.86
N GLU A 34 10.20 -13.89 26.86
CA GLU A 34 10.44 -12.53 27.32
C GLU A 34 10.14 -11.51 26.20
N VAL A 35 9.26 -10.55 26.47
CA VAL A 35 8.93 -9.47 25.53
C VAL A 35 9.49 -8.14 26.03
N ARG A 36 10.37 -7.53 25.25
CA ARG A 36 10.94 -6.21 25.48
C ARG A 36 10.49 -5.23 24.40
N MET A 37 9.82 -4.16 24.79
CA MET A 37 9.50 -3.04 23.92
C MET A 37 10.44 -1.88 24.22
N VAL A 38 11.04 -1.31 23.18
CA VAL A 38 11.95 -0.15 23.28
C VAL A 38 11.47 0.97 22.35
N ARG A 39 11.91 2.20 22.63
CA ARG A 39 11.46 3.40 21.90
C ARG A 39 12.63 4.21 21.30
N SER A 40 13.84 3.67 21.26
CA SER A 40 14.98 4.33 20.66
C SER A 40 15.98 3.34 20.11
N GLU A 41 16.75 3.77 19.08
CA GLU A 41 17.84 2.98 18.50
C GLU A 41 18.86 2.58 19.56
N ARG A 42 19.24 3.49 20.46
CA ARG A 42 20.19 3.20 21.54
C ARG A 42 19.70 2.06 22.45
N ALA A 43 18.42 2.10 22.85
CA ALA A 43 17.84 1.04 23.68
C ALA A 43 17.73 -0.27 22.88
N PHE A 44 17.34 -0.21 21.60
CA PHE A 44 17.27 -1.38 20.71
C PHE A 44 18.63 -2.07 20.60
N LEU A 45 19.68 -1.32 20.28
CA LEU A 45 21.03 -1.86 20.12
C LEU A 45 21.64 -2.42 21.41
N ARG A 46 21.20 -1.97 22.58
CA ARG A 46 21.62 -2.53 23.87
C ARG A 46 21.00 -3.91 24.09
N GLU A 47 19.72 -4.11 23.75
CA GLU A 47 18.99 -5.35 23.95
C GLU A 47 19.21 -6.39 22.83
N LEU A 48 19.59 -5.94 21.63
CA LEU A 48 19.75 -6.76 20.44
C LEU A 48 20.66 -8.00 20.59
N PRO A 49 21.78 -7.97 21.35
CA PRO A 49 22.66 -9.13 21.50
C PRO A 49 21.99 -10.39 22.07
N THR A 50 20.92 -10.22 22.82
CA THR A 50 20.21 -11.32 23.49
C THR A 50 18.89 -11.67 22.81
N ALA A 51 18.41 -10.86 21.86
CA ALA A 51 17.16 -11.08 21.16
C ALA A 51 17.23 -12.27 20.20
N THR A 52 16.21 -13.11 20.22
CA THR A 52 15.98 -14.17 19.23
C THR A 52 15.08 -13.71 18.10
N HIS A 53 14.17 -12.75 18.37
CA HIS A 53 13.24 -12.16 17.44
C HIS A 53 13.36 -10.64 17.54
N ALA A 54 13.57 -9.96 16.41
CA ALA A 54 13.54 -8.51 16.32
C ALA A 54 12.39 -8.07 15.40
N ILE A 55 11.47 -7.26 15.95
CA ILE A 55 10.30 -6.76 15.24
C ILE A 55 10.42 -5.25 15.16
N VAL A 56 10.69 -4.76 13.95
CA VAL A 56 11.13 -3.38 13.72
C VAL A 56 10.52 -2.79 12.44
N TRP A 57 10.49 -1.48 12.30
CA TRP A 57 10.16 -0.84 11.02
C TRP A 57 11.29 -0.98 10.02
N ALA A 58 12.53 -0.77 10.44
CA ALA A 58 13.71 -0.89 9.59
C ALA A 58 14.87 -1.52 10.37
N PHE A 59 15.78 -2.18 9.65
CA PHE A 59 16.98 -2.80 10.24
C PHE A 59 18.19 -2.56 9.34
N ARG A 60 19.30 -2.09 9.93
CA ARG A 60 20.53 -1.86 9.19
C ARG A 60 21.40 -3.11 9.19
N LYS A 61 21.97 -3.48 8.03
CA LYS A 61 22.88 -4.63 7.88
C LYS A 61 24.01 -4.66 8.94
N ALA A 62 24.58 -3.50 9.24
CA ALA A 62 25.66 -3.39 10.24
C ALA A 62 25.24 -3.88 11.65
N TRP A 63 23.96 -3.89 11.97
CA TRP A 63 23.47 -4.33 13.29
C TRP A 63 23.55 -5.83 13.50
N PHE A 64 23.68 -6.64 12.42
CA PHE A 64 23.91 -8.08 12.56
C PHE A 64 25.19 -8.40 13.35
N ALA A 65 26.21 -7.54 13.34
CA ALA A 65 27.40 -7.70 14.17
C ALA A 65 27.06 -7.85 15.67
N ARG A 66 25.93 -7.28 16.12
CA ARG A 66 25.44 -7.34 17.51
C ARG A 66 24.36 -8.40 17.72
N ALA A 67 23.67 -8.83 16.68
CA ALA A 67 22.49 -9.71 16.74
C ALA A 67 22.87 -11.20 16.82
N LYS A 68 23.65 -11.58 17.84
CA LYS A 68 24.31 -12.90 17.95
C LYS A 68 23.34 -14.08 18.09
N ARG A 69 22.13 -13.85 18.57
CA ARG A 69 21.11 -14.88 18.83
C ARG A 69 19.88 -14.74 17.94
N LEU A 70 19.91 -13.79 17.00
CA LEU A 70 18.76 -13.50 16.14
C LEU A 70 18.43 -14.69 15.24
N ARG A 71 17.17 -15.08 15.21
CA ARG A 71 16.61 -16.12 14.33
C ARG A 71 15.55 -15.53 13.39
N VAL A 72 14.77 -14.56 13.89
CA VAL A 72 13.71 -13.93 13.10
C VAL A 72 13.87 -12.42 13.11
N LEU A 73 13.86 -11.83 11.93
CA LEU A 73 13.83 -10.40 11.70
C LEU A 73 12.54 -10.05 10.96
N ALA A 74 11.62 -9.34 11.62
CA ALA A 74 10.31 -9.05 11.07
C ALA A 74 10.02 -7.55 10.99
N THR A 75 9.30 -7.13 9.93
CA THR A 75 8.77 -5.78 9.78
C THR A 75 7.29 -5.81 9.41
N PRO A 76 6.45 -4.91 9.97
CA PRO A 76 5.07 -4.77 9.52
C PRO A 76 4.97 -4.31 8.06
N GLY A 77 5.96 -3.61 7.53
CA GLY A 77 5.93 -3.10 6.17
C GLY A 77 5.93 -4.19 5.10
N ALA A 78 5.14 -4.01 4.05
CA ALA A 78 5.15 -4.90 2.87
C ALA A 78 6.37 -4.67 1.96
N GLY A 79 6.97 -3.49 2.02
CA GLY A 79 8.13 -3.10 1.21
C GLY A 79 9.38 -3.89 1.58
N ARG A 80 10.18 -4.22 0.57
CA ARG A 80 11.43 -4.97 0.77
C ARG A 80 12.61 -4.09 1.15
N GLU A 81 12.48 -2.78 1.01
CA GLU A 81 13.49 -1.77 1.25
C GLU A 81 13.79 -1.51 2.73
N LEU A 82 12.92 -1.96 3.63
CA LEU A 82 13.01 -1.68 5.08
C LEU A 82 13.97 -2.61 5.81
N LEU A 83 14.20 -3.80 5.29
CA LEU A 83 15.07 -4.80 5.89
C LEU A 83 16.18 -5.21 4.90
N PRO A 84 17.34 -5.70 5.39
CA PRO A 84 18.36 -6.30 4.54
C PRO A 84 17.78 -7.40 3.64
N THR A 85 18.34 -7.56 2.45
CA THR A 85 17.93 -8.59 1.47
C THR A 85 18.25 -9.98 1.99
N ASP A 86 17.63 -11.02 1.41
CA ASP A 86 17.85 -12.41 1.84
C ASP A 86 19.33 -12.82 1.70
N ALA A 87 20.04 -12.30 0.69
CA ALA A 87 21.47 -12.54 0.49
C ALA A 87 22.37 -11.85 1.55
N GLU A 88 21.83 -10.90 2.30
CA GLU A 88 22.56 -10.17 3.34
C GLU A 88 22.28 -10.70 4.74
N LEU A 89 21.36 -11.65 4.89
CA LEU A 89 21.04 -12.25 6.18
C LEU A 89 22.16 -13.20 6.65
N PRO A 90 22.49 -13.21 7.94
CA PRO A 90 23.32 -14.26 8.51
C PRO A 90 22.66 -15.63 8.39
N PRO A 91 23.45 -16.73 8.31
CA PRO A 91 22.91 -18.07 8.31
C PRO A 91 21.96 -18.32 9.48
N GLY A 92 20.80 -18.91 9.20
CA GLY A 92 19.78 -19.23 10.21
C GLY A 92 18.87 -18.07 10.62
N VAL A 93 19.05 -16.87 10.06
CA VAL A 93 18.11 -15.76 10.25
C VAL A 93 17.05 -15.77 9.14
N VAL A 94 15.79 -15.76 9.54
CA VAL A 94 14.64 -15.65 8.61
C VAL A 94 14.11 -14.23 8.62
N ARG A 95 13.82 -13.69 7.42
CA ARG A 95 13.17 -12.39 7.24
C ARG A 95 11.69 -12.56 6.99
N VAL A 96 10.86 -11.78 7.71
CA VAL A 96 9.42 -11.74 7.51
C VAL A 96 8.95 -10.31 7.27
N ASN A 97 8.26 -10.10 6.16
CA ASN A 97 7.60 -8.84 5.83
C ASN A 97 6.09 -9.01 5.96
N GLY A 98 5.39 -8.03 6.52
CA GLY A 98 3.93 -8.05 6.62
C GLY A 98 3.26 -8.19 5.27
N ALA A 99 2.23 -9.03 5.19
CA ALA A 99 1.47 -9.31 3.98
C ALA A 99 -0.04 -9.14 4.18
N PHE A 100 -0.49 -8.81 5.40
CA PHE A 100 -1.87 -8.58 5.82
C PHE A 100 -2.55 -7.36 5.16
N HIS A 101 -1.78 -6.49 4.52
CA HIS A 101 -2.22 -5.19 3.97
C HIS A 101 -3.36 -5.29 2.96
N GLY A 102 -3.50 -6.44 2.29
CA GLY A 102 -4.52 -6.63 1.25
C GLY A 102 -5.94 -6.34 1.74
N ALA A 103 -6.26 -6.71 2.98
CA ALA A 103 -7.57 -6.45 3.57
C ALA A 103 -7.85 -4.95 3.69
N ILE A 104 -6.91 -4.19 4.25
CA ILE A 104 -7.05 -2.75 4.51
C ILE A 104 -6.99 -1.95 3.20
N MET A 105 -5.96 -2.17 2.38
CA MET A 105 -5.75 -1.42 1.15
C MET A 105 -6.87 -1.62 0.13
N SER A 106 -7.50 -2.80 0.11
CA SER A 106 -8.66 -3.01 -0.76
C SER A 106 -9.86 -2.15 -0.35
N GLU A 107 -10.06 -1.86 0.94
CA GLU A 107 -11.10 -0.93 1.39
C GLU A 107 -10.87 0.48 0.86
N THR A 108 -9.63 0.96 0.89
CA THR A 108 -9.26 2.25 0.30
C THR A 108 -9.53 2.30 -1.21
N VAL A 109 -9.16 1.24 -1.95
CA VAL A 109 -9.43 1.16 -3.39
C VAL A 109 -10.94 1.15 -3.68
N LEU A 110 -11.70 0.37 -2.92
CA LEU A 110 -13.16 0.34 -3.05
C LEU A 110 -13.79 1.69 -2.71
N ALA A 111 -13.32 2.37 -1.66
CA ALA A 111 -13.78 3.71 -1.31
C ALA A 111 -13.58 4.70 -2.46
N PHE A 112 -12.42 4.70 -3.12
CA PHE A 112 -12.17 5.52 -4.31
C PHE A 112 -13.12 5.18 -5.46
N ILE A 113 -13.28 3.89 -5.77
CA ILE A 113 -14.16 3.43 -6.85
C ILE A 113 -15.61 3.87 -6.59
N PHE A 114 -16.13 3.62 -5.38
CA PHE A 114 -17.49 4.03 -5.03
C PHE A 114 -17.66 5.54 -4.99
N ALA A 115 -16.70 6.29 -4.42
CA ALA A 115 -16.78 7.75 -4.38
C ALA A 115 -16.80 8.35 -5.79
N HIS A 116 -16.00 7.80 -6.71
CA HIS A 116 -16.05 8.19 -8.12
C HIS A 116 -17.38 7.80 -8.78
N ALA A 117 -17.72 6.52 -8.76
CA ALA A 117 -18.87 5.97 -9.46
C ALA A 117 -20.22 6.55 -8.94
N ARG A 118 -20.28 6.94 -7.67
CA ARG A 118 -21.50 7.54 -7.07
C ARG A 118 -21.47 9.05 -7.03
N GLY A 119 -20.51 9.68 -7.72
CA GLY A 119 -20.45 11.13 -7.86
C GLY A 119 -20.16 11.89 -6.57
N LEU A 120 -19.61 11.23 -5.50
CA LEU A 120 -19.41 11.87 -4.18
C LEU A 120 -18.46 13.06 -4.26
N TYR A 121 -17.40 12.97 -5.07
CA TYR A 121 -16.46 14.09 -5.28
C TYR A 121 -17.12 15.26 -6.04
N ALA A 122 -17.98 14.95 -7.01
CA ALA A 122 -18.75 15.98 -7.73
C ALA A 122 -19.76 16.65 -6.80
N ALA A 123 -20.49 15.86 -5.99
CA ALA A 123 -21.43 16.39 -5.00
C ALA A 123 -20.75 17.33 -4.01
N ALA A 124 -19.60 16.92 -3.44
CA ALA A 124 -18.82 17.76 -2.52
C ALA A 124 -18.32 19.06 -3.19
N ARG A 125 -17.96 19.01 -4.48
CA ARG A 125 -17.58 20.22 -5.26
C ARG A 125 -18.76 21.16 -5.45
N PHE A 126 -19.94 20.67 -5.84
CA PHE A 126 -21.14 21.48 -6.00
C PHE A 126 -21.53 22.14 -4.68
N GLN A 127 -21.51 21.41 -3.57
CA GLN A 127 -21.81 21.96 -2.24
C GLN A 127 -20.85 23.09 -1.83
N ARG A 128 -19.54 22.92 -2.09
CA ARG A 128 -18.55 23.98 -1.85
C ARG A 128 -18.79 25.23 -2.71
N ALA A 129 -19.39 25.06 -3.90
CA ALA A 129 -19.78 26.16 -4.77
C ALA A 129 -21.15 26.76 -4.39
N GLY A 130 -21.79 26.33 -3.31
CA GLY A 130 -23.06 26.84 -2.81
C GLY A 130 -24.30 26.16 -3.41
N ASP A 131 -24.15 25.21 -4.32
CA ASP A 131 -25.27 24.43 -4.86
C ASP A 131 -25.56 23.24 -3.93
N LEU A 132 -26.60 23.38 -3.11
CA LEU A 132 -26.97 22.36 -2.11
C LEU A 132 -27.89 21.26 -2.68
N TRP A 133 -28.42 21.43 -3.91
CA TRP A 133 -29.35 20.46 -4.52
C TRP A 133 -29.09 20.21 -6.00
N PRO A 134 -27.86 19.82 -6.42
CA PRO A 134 -27.46 19.79 -7.83
C PRO A 134 -27.89 18.49 -8.56
N ARG A 135 -29.14 18.04 -8.43
CA ARG A 135 -29.60 16.73 -8.94
C ARG A 135 -29.32 16.51 -10.43
N ALA A 136 -29.67 17.48 -11.26
CA ALA A 136 -29.46 17.40 -12.70
C ALA A 136 -27.97 17.43 -13.06
N ALA A 137 -27.21 18.34 -12.46
CA ALA A 137 -25.77 18.48 -12.67
C ALA A 137 -24.95 17.30 -12.12
N LEU A 138 -25.43 16.63 -11.07
CA LEU A 138 -24.79 15.46 -10.47
C LEU A 138 -25.02 14.17 -11.27
N SER A 139 -26.18 14.04 -11.93
CA SER A 139 -26.59 12.81 -12.63
C SER A 139 -25.52 12.23 -13.57
N PRO A 140 -24.81 13.02 -14.41
CA PRO A 140 -23.77 12.51 -15.31
C PRO A 140 -22.55 11.90 -14.59
N PHE A 141 -22.35 12.20 -13.31
CA PHE A 141 -21.25 11.67 -12.48
C PHE A 141 -21.63 10.36 -11.76
N CYS A 142 -22.89 9.93 -11.88
CA CYS A 142 -23.38 8.73 -11.21
C CYS A 142 -23.41 7.55 -12.19
N THR A 143 -22.54 6.57 -11.95
CA THR A 143 -22.45 5.33 -12.74
C THR A 143 -22.58 4.11 -11.84
N ARG A 144 -22.64 2.91 -12.43
CA ARG A 144 -22.63 1.65 -11.69
C ARG A 144 -21.20 1.12 -11.63
N VAL A 145 -20.86 0.43 -10.53
CA VAL A 145 -19.61 -0.33 -10.37
C VAL A 145 -19.73 -1.71 -10.99
N ALA A 146 -20.84 -2.42 -10.72
CA ALA A 146 -21.11 -3.72 -11.32
C ALA A 146 -21.17 -3.62 -12.86
N GLY A 147 -20.56 -4.57 -13.54
CA GLY A 147 -20.43 -4.61 -15.00
C GLY A 147 -19.28 -3.80 -15.57
N THR A 148 -18.49 -3.14 -14.73
CA THR A 148 -17.22 -2.48 -15.16
C THR A 148 -16.05 -3.46 -15.19
N LYS A 149 -14.91 -3.04 -15.75
CA LYS A 149 -13.68 -3.82 -15.85
C LYS A 149 -12.54 -3.16 -15.08
N ALA A 150 -11.91 -3.91 -14.19
CA ALA A 150 -10.67 -3.54 -13.49
C ALA A 150 -9.47 -4.31 -14.03
N VAL A 151 -8.41 -3.59 -14.36
CA VAL A 151 -7.09 -4.16 -14.65
C VAL A 151 -6.17 -3.85 -13.47
N ILE A 152 -5.60 -4.89 -12.85
CA ILE A 152 -4.76 -4.75 -11.65
C ILE A 152 -3.32 -5.08 -12.03
N LEU A 153 -2.50 -4.06 -12.09
CA LEU A 153 -1.06 -4.15 -12.34
C LEU A 153 -0.35 -4.43 -11.00
N GLY A 154 0.24 -5.63 -10.88
CA GLY A 154 0.75 -6.15 -9.63
C GLY A 154 -0.22 -7.09 -8.92
N TYR A 155 -0.57 -8.22 -9.58
CA TYR A 155 -1.55 -9.20 -9.06
C TYR A 155 -0.92 -10.18 -8.07
N GLY A 156 -0.24 -9.62 -7.04
CA GLY A 156 0.31 -10.32 -5.86
C GLY A 156 -0.73 -10.47 -4.74
N LYS A 157 -0.29 -10.58 -3.46
CA LYS A 157 -1.18 -10.72 -2.28
C LYS A 157 -2.18 -9.54 -2.21
N ILE A 158 -1.71 -8.30 -2.30
CA ILE A 158 -2.57 -7.09 -2.25
C ILE A 158 -3.46 -7.01 -3.48
N GLY A 159 -2.90 -7.14 -4.69
CA GLY A 159 -3.69 -7.06 -5.92
C GLY A 159 -4.78 -8.12 -6.02
N ARG A 160 -4.54 -9.33 -5.52
CA ARG A 160 -5.58 -10.38 -5.42
C ARG A 160 -6.67 -10.00 -4.44
N ALA A 161 -6.32 -9.53 -3.24
CA ALA A 161 -7.31 -9.11 -2.25
C ALA A 161 -8.23 -7.99 -2.77
N ILE A 162 -7.68 -7.07 -3.57
CA ILE A 162 -8.45 -6.05 -4.28
C ILE A 162 -9.35 -6.70 -5.33
N GLY A 163 -8.80 -7.59 -6.16
CA GLY A 163 -9.50 -8.27 -7.24
C GLY A 163 -10.68 -9.11 -6.76
N ASP A 164 -10.49 -9.89 -5.70
CA ASP A 164 -11.52 -10.75 -5.11
C ASP A 164 -12.74 -9.93 -4.64
N ARG A 165 -12.48 -8.78 -3.97
CA ARG A 165 -13.55 -7.87 -3.53
C ARG A 165 -14.28 -7.21 -4.70
N LEU A 166 -13.54 -6.80 -5.74
CA LEU A 166 -14.13 -6.22 -6.95
C LEU A 166 -14.96 -7.25 -7.70
N ALA A 167 -14.47 -8.47 -7.82
CA ALA A 167 -15.22 -9.57 -8.45
C ALA A 167 -16.55 -9.86 -7.71
N ALA A 168 -16.54 -9.84 -6.38
CA ALA A 168 -17.75 -10.00 -5.56
C ALA A 168 -18.78 -8.86 -5.79
N LEU A 169 -18.34 -7.70 -6.27
CA LEU A 169 -19.20 -6.57 -6.65
C LEU A 169 -19.65 -6.61 -8.13
N GLY A 170 -19.34 -7.70 -8.86
CA GLY A 170 -19.70 -7.84 -10.27
C GLY A 170 -18.79 -7.06 -11.22
N VAL A 171 -17.56 -6.75 -10.83
CA VAL A 171 -16.52 -6.15 -11.69
C VAL A 171 -15.74 -7.27 -12.36
N ALA A 172 -15.52 -7.18 -13.68
CA ALA A 172 -14.61 -8.08 -14.40
C ALA A 172 -13.16 -7.73 -14.06
N VAL A 173 -12.39 -8.67 -13.55
CA VAL A 173 -11.01 -8.44 -13.08
C VAL A 173 -10.00 -9.12 -13.97
N THR A 174 -9.00 -8.38 -14.43
CA THR A 174 -7.80 -8.89 -15.12
C THR A 174 -6.56 -8.56 -14.30
N GLY A 175 -5.80 -9.57 -13.90
CA GLY A 175 -4.54 -9.40 -13.15
C GLY A 175 -3.31 -9.42 -14.06
N ILE A 176 -2.48 -8.38 -13.98
CA ILE A 176 -1.19 -8.28 -14.68
C ILE A 176 -0.05 -8.57 -13.71
N ARG A 177 0.82 -9.51 -14.10
CA ARG A 177 2.03 -9.91 -13.40
C ARG A 177 3.25 -9.73 -14.32
N ARG A 178 4.45 -9.95 -13.80
CA ARG A 178 5.68 -9.89 -14.62
C ARG A 178 5.59 -10.79 -15.87
N ALA A 179 5.00 -11.97 -15.75
CA ALA A 179 4.91 -12.94 -16.85
C ALA A 179 4.04 -12.48 -18.03
N ASN A 180 3.07 -11.59 -17.79
CA ASN A 180 2.16 -11.06 -18.81
C ASN A 180 2.15 -9.52 -18.86
N ILE A 181 3.27 -8.89 -18.50
CA ILE A 181 3.38 -7.42 -18.49
C ILE A 181 3.19 -6.81 -19.89
N GLY A 182 3.51 -7.54 -20.94
CA GLY A 182 3.30 -7.13 -22.34
C GLY A 182 1.83 -6.86 -22.68
N ASP A 183 0.90 -7.47 -21.96
CA ASP A 183 -0.54 -7.32 -22.19
C ASP A 183 -1.10 -6.01 -21.60
N LEU A 184 -0.33 -5.32 -20.73
CA LEU A 184 -0.79 -4.14 -19.99
C LEU A 184 -1.48 -3.10 -20.89
N ARG A 185 -0.86 -2.73 -22.00
CA ARG A 185 -1.40 -1.71 -22.91
C ARG A 185 -2.68 -2.16 -23.60
N ALA A 186 -2.79 -3.43 -23.96
CA ALA A 186 -3.97 -4.00 -24.57
C ALA A 186 -5.14 -4.04 -23.57
N GLU A 187 -4.87 -4.50 -22.35
CA GLU A 187 -5.85 -4.58 -21.29
C GLU A 187 -6.32 -3.19 -20.82
N ALA A 188 -5.40 -2.22 -20.75
CA ALA A 188 -5.72 -0.83 -20.37
C ALA A 188 -6.73 -0.17 -21.32
N LYS A 189 -6.79 -0.56 -22.61
CA LYS A 189 -7.78 -0.03 -23.57
C LYS A 189 -9.22 -0.32 -23.17
N THR A 190 -9.45 -1.41 -22.48
CA THR A 190 -10.80 -1.86 -22.10
C THR A 190 -11.13 -1.59 -20.64
N ALA A 191 -10.14 -1.19 -19.83
CA ALA A 191 -10.28 -0.94 -18.40
C ALA A 191 -11.13 0.32 -18.13
N ASP A 192 -12.02 0.21 -17.14
CA ASP A 192 -12.65 1.34 -16.47
C ASP A 192 -11.82 1.79 -15.26
N TRP A 193 -11.14 0.82 -14.63
CA TRP A 193 -10.26 1.02 -13.48
C TRP A 193 -8.89 0.39 -13.78
N LEU A 194 -7.82 1.18 -13.85
CA LEU A 194 -6.44 0.70 -13.86
C LEU A 194 -5.88 0.86 -12.45
N ILE A 195 -5.65 -0.25 -11.76
CA ILE A 195 -5.20 -0.27 -10.37
C ILE A 195 -3.76 -0.73 -10.32
N VAL A 196 -2.88 0.06 -9.71
CA VAL A 196 -1.46 -0.24 -9.53
C VAL A 196 -1.21 -0.66 -8.09
N ALA A 197 -0.71 -1.89 -7.91
CA ALA A 197 -0.34 -2.50 -6.62
C ALA A 197 1.05 -3.16 -6.71
N LEU A 198 1.97 -2.52 -7.45
CA LEU A 198 3.33 -3.00 -7.67
C LEU A 198 4.25 -2.67 -6.48
N PRO A 199 5.26 -3.51 -6.19
CA PRO A 199 6.39 -3.10 -5.35
C PRO A 199 7.24 -2.06 -6.07
N GLY A 200 8.07 -1.31 -5.30
CA GLY A 200 9.04 -0.37 -5.85
C GLY A 200 10.36 -1.07 -6.17
N ASP A 201 10.61 -1.33 -7.43
CA ASP A 201 11.91 -1.74 -7.94
C ASP A 201 12.17 -1.10 -9.32
N THR A 202 13.41 -1.14 -9.79
CA THR A 202 13.81 -0.51 -11.07
C THR A 202 13.10 -1.14 -12.28
N GLY A 203 12.65 -2.39 -12.18
CA GLY A 203 11.89 -3.08 -13.23
C GLY A 203 10.42 -2.63 -13.29
N THR A 204 9.97 -1.79 -12.35
CA THR A 204 8.60 -1.26 -12.33
C THR A 204 8.52 0.22 -12.70
N ASP A 205 9.65 0.86 -13.00
CA ASP A 205 9.70 2.29 -13.33
C ASP A 205 8.89 2.63 -14.59
N ASN A 206 7.96 3.60 -14.43
CA ASN A 206 7.13 4.13 -15.51
C ASN A 206 6.38 3.07 -16.33
N LEU A 207 6.01 1.91 -15.74
CA LEU A 207 5.19 0.92 -16.44
C LEU A 207 3.85 1.51 -16.93
N VAL A 208 3.28 2.45 -16.16
CA VAL A 208 2.14 3.26 -16.61
C VAL A 208 2.69 4.55 -17.22
N ASP A 209 3.15 4.44 -18.44
CA ASP A 209 3.70 5.52 -19.25
C ASP A 209 2.64 6.32 -20.04
N ALA A 210 3.09 7.31 -20.80
CA ALA A 210 2.21 8.10 -21.66
C ALA A 210 1.44 7.25 -22.68
N ALA A 211 2.01 6.14 -23.17
CA ALA A 211 1.36 5.27 -24.15
C ALA A 211 0.24 4.45 -23.52
N VAL A 212 0.44 3.93 -22.29
CA VAL A 212 -0.60 3.25 -21.50
C VAL A 212 -1.72 4.23 -21.16
N LEU A 213 -1.39 5.42 -20.63
CA LEU A 213 -2.38 6.45 -20.30
C LEU A 213 -3.18 6.91 -21.54
N LYS A 214 -2.53 7.03 -22.69
CA LYS A 214 -3.19 7.34 -23.97
C LYS A 214 -4.09 6.20 -24.45
N ALA A 215 -3.77 4.95 -24.12
CA ALA A 215 -4.58 3.80 -24.52
C ALA A 215 -5.87 3.67 -23.71
N MET A 216 -5.89 4.07 -22.42
CA MET A 216 -7.07 3.95 -21.54
C MET A 216 -8.31 4.64 -22.12
N LYS A 217 -9.50 4.26 -21.68
CA LYS A 217 -10.75 4.98 -21.99
C LYS A 217 -10.70 6.41 -21.41
N ARG A 218 -11.37 7.37 -22.05
CA ARG A 218 -11.48 8.73 -21.49
C ARG A 218 -12.27 8.77 -20.18
N THR A 219 -13.14 7.79 -19.98
CA THR A 219 -13.93 7.58 -18.76
C THR A 219 -13.19 6.78 -17.69
N ALA A 220 -11.99 6.26 -18.00
CA ALA A 220 -11.23 5.42 -17.08
C ALA A 220 -10.57 6.23 -15.96
N VAL A 221 -10.34 5.55 -14.86
CA VAL A 221 -9.66 6.07 -13.66
C VAL A 221 -8.41 5.25 -13.38
N LEU A 222 -7.31 5.94 -13.06
CA LEU A 222 -6.09 5.34 -12.53
C LEU A 222 -6.12 5.37 -11.01
N ILE A 223 -5.81 4.25 -10.35
CA ILE A 223 -5.65 4.16 -8.89
C ILE A 223 -4.27 3.60 -8.60
N ASN A 224 -3.45 4.30 -7.81
CA ASN A 224 -2.13 3.80 -7.40
C ASN A 224 -2.02 3.72 -5.88
N VAL A 225 -1.97 2.48 -5.38
CA VAL A 225 -1.75 2.14 -3.97
C VAL A 225 -0.46 1.31 -3.78
N GLY A 226 0.35 1.14 -4.83
CA GLY A 226 1.61 0.40 -4.80
C GLY A 226 2.81 1.28 -4.47
N ARG A 227 3.52 1.73 -5.52
CA ARG A 227 4.65 2.66 -5.42
C ARG A 227 4.58 3.71 -6.52
N GLY A 228 5.02 4.93 -6.21
CA GLY A 228 4.92 6.08 -7.12
C GLY A 228 5.77 5.96 -8.38
N ASN A 229 6.90 5.25 -8.33
CA ASN A 229 7.78 5.05 -9.48
C ASN A 229 7.09 4.32 -10.66
N ALA A 230 6.04 3.54 -10.39
CA ALA A 230 5.34 2.78 -11.43
C ALA A 230 4.56 3.65 -12.44
N VAL A 231 4.33 4.91 -12.13
CA VAL A 231 3.56 5.85 -12.96
C VAL A 231 4.45 7.02 -13.41
N ASP A 232 4.40 7.35 -14.70
CA ASP A 232 4.94 8.62 -15.21
C ASP A 232 4.05 9.77 -14.74
N GLU A 233 4.45 10.44 -13.65
CA GLU A 233 3.70 11.52 -13.03
C GLU A 233 3.50 12.71 -13.96
N ALA A 234 4.47 13.03 -14.82
CA ALA A 234 4.35 14.13 -15.78
C ALA A 234 3.36 13.80 -16.88
N ALA A 235 3.37 12.57 -17.39
CA ALA A 235 2.38 12.11 -18.38
C ALA A 235 0.98 12.06 -17.77
N LEU A 236 0.85 11.59 -16.51
CA LEU A 236 -0.43 11.56 -15.80
C LEU A 236 -0.99 12.98 -15.60
N ALA A 237 -0.16 13.93 -15.14
CA ALA A 237 -0.58 15.32 -14.96
C ALA A 237 -1.10 15.92 -16.27
N ARG A 238 -0.41 15.71 -17.41
CA ARG A 238 -0.87 16.13 -18.73
C ARG A 238 -2.20 15.46 -19.12
N ALA A 239 -2.35 14.16 -18.86
CA ALA A 239 -3.57 13.42 -19.18
C ALA A 239 -4.79 13.94 -18.39
N LEU A 240 -4.60 14.30 -17.12
CA LEU A 240 -5.65 14.89 -16.29
C LEU A 240 -5.98 16.32 -16.73
N ALA A 241 -4.96 17.18 -16.93
CA ALA A 241 -5.14 18.57 -17.36
C ALA A 241 -5.94 18.66 -18.69
N THR A 242 -5.69 17.74 -19.62
CA THR A 242 -6.39 17.65 -20.91
C THR A 242 -7.69 16.83 -20.87
N ARG A 243 -8.11 16.36 -19.68
CA ARG A 243 -9.27 15.48 -19.50
C ARG A 243 -9.22 14.24 -20.40
N ARG A 244 -8.02 13.69 -20.61
CA ARG A 244 -7.80 12.42 -21.31
C ARG A 244 -8.21 11.22 -20.45
N LEU A 245 -8.21 11.40 -19.12
CA LEU A 245 -8.74 10.47 -18.12
C LEU A 245 -9.84 11.15 -17.29
N ALA A 246 -10.78 10.36 -16.79
CA ALA A 246 -11.81 10.86 -15.88
C ALA A 246 -11.24 11.25 -14.52
N GLY A 247 -10.19 10.56 -14.05
CA GLY A 247 -9.55 10.88 -12.79
C GLY A 247 -8.36 9.99 -12.46
N ALA A 248 -7.69 10.34 -11.36
CA ALA A 248 -6.66 9.54 -10.73
C ALA A 248 -6.75 9.65 -9.22
N TYR A 249 -6.57 8.52 -8.52
CA TYR A 249 -6.54 8.41 -7.07
C TYR A 249 -5.19 7.84 -6.65
N LEU A 250 -4.37 8.66 -6.01
CA LEU A 250 -2.98 8.33 -5.73
C LEU A 250 -2.74 8.35 -4.22
N ASP A 251 -2.24 7.24 -3.71
CA ASP A 251 -1.78 7.12 -2.33
C ASP A 251 -0.26 7.31 -2.22
N VAL A 252 0.45 7.09 -3.33
CA VAL A 252 1.92 7.06 -3.39
C VAL A 252 2.45 7.91 -4.53
N TYR A 253 3.68 8.42 -4.35
CA TYR A 253 4.34 9.33 -5.28
C TYR A 253 5.77 8.90 -5.51
N ARG A 254 6.37 9.30 -6.65
CA ARG A 254 7.76 9.02 -6.97
C ARG A 254 8.72 9.59 -5.92
N ARG A 255 8.38 10.75 -5.38
CA ARG A 255 9.09 11.37 -4.26
C ARG A 255 8.11 11.68 -3.13
N GLU A 256 8.37 11.12 -1.97
CA GLU A 256 7.60 11.36 -0.75
C GLU A 256 8.46 12.04 0.33
N PRO A 257 7.92 13.03 1.05
CA PRO A 257 6.60 13.64 0.88
C PRO A 257 6.43 14.35 -0.45
N LEU A 258 5.16 14.40 -0.96
CA LEU A 258 4.83 15.16 -2.16
C LEU A 258 5.15 16.64 -1.93
N THR A 259 5.92 17.23 -2.84
CA THR A 259 6.32 18.65 -2.76
C THR A 259 5.66 19.50 -3.84
N ALA A 260 5.66 20.82 -3.65
CA ALA A 260 5.10 21.76 -4.64
C ALA A 260 5.79 21.68 -6.03
N ALA A 261 7.00 21.12 -6.11
CA ALA A 261 7.70 20.91 -7.37
C ALA A 261 7.17 19.72 -8.19
N SER A 262 6.35 18.84 -7.59
CA SER A 262 5.75 17.72 -8.33
C SER A 262 4.70 18.22 -9.34
N PRO A 263 4.65 17.66 -10.56
CA PRO A 263 3.58 17.96 -11.50
C PRO A 263 2.19 17.58 -10.97
N LEU A 264 2.13 16.69 -9.98
CA LEU A 264 0.90 16.27 -9.32
C LEU A 264 0.50 17.17 -8.12
N ALA A 265 1.27 18.20 -7.79
CA ALA A 265 0.91 19.17 -6.75
C ALA A 265 -0.15 20.18 -7.24
N ALA A 266 -0.22 20.40 -8.55
CA ALA A 266 -1.21 21.31 -9.16
C ALA A 266 -2.65 20.84 -8.90
N ASP A 267 -3.60 21.77 -8.99
CA ASP A 267 -5.04 21.47 -8.98
C ASP A 267 -5.42 20.88 -10.34
N LEU A 268 -5.42 19.56 -10.42
CA LEU A 268 -5.72 18.82 -11.64
C LEU A 268 -7.14 18.24 -11.59
N PRO A 269 -7.90 18.32 -12.69
CA PRO A 269 -9.26 17.77 -12.74
C PRO A 269 -9.27 16.27 -12.39
N GLY A 270 -10.11 15.88 -11.43
CA GLY A 270 -10.30 14.47 -11.06
C GLY A 270 -9.13 13.84 -10.29
N LEU A 271 -8.13 14.61 -9.86
CA LEU A 271 -7.04 14.11 -9.01
C LEU A 271 -7.43 14.14 -7.54
N VAL A 272 -7.34 12.97 -6.87
CA VAL A 272 -7.43 12.84 -5.43
C VAL A 272 -6.12 12.26 -4.91
N ARG A 273 -5.60 12.87 -3.85
CA ARG A 273 -4.30 12.53 -3.24
C ARG A 273 -4.50 12.08 -1.80
N LEU A 274 -3.89 10.95 -1.45
CA LEU A 274 -3.66 10.52 -0.07
C LEU A 274 -2.16 10.58 0.23
N PRO A 275 -1.79 10.76 1.50
CA PRO A 275 -0.39 10.87 1.92
C PRO A 275 0.17 9.51 2.37
N HIS A 276 0.19 8.49 1.50
CA HIS A 276 0.66 7.13 1.78
C HIS A 276 -0.07 6.52 2.99
N ALA A 277 -1.41 6.55 2.93
CA ALA A 277 -2.30 6.23 4.03
C ALA A 277 -3.27 5.07 3.74
N SER A 278 -3.17 4.42 2.58
CA SER A 278 -4.10 3.36 2.15
C SER A 278 -4.13 2.15 3.07
N ALA A 279 -3.09 1.96 3.89
CA ALA A 279 -3.00 0.89 4.87
C ALA A 279 -3.27 1.35 6.32
N PHE A 280 -3.74 2.58 6.55
CA PHE A 280 -4.04 3.05 7.91
C PHE A 280 -5.25 2.33 8.49
N ALA A 281 -5.05 1.66 9.62
CA ALA A 281 -6.10 1.01 10.40
C ALA A 281 -5.74 1.04 11.89
N PRO A 282 -6.71 1.16 12.81
CA PRO A 282 -6.44 1.19 14.25
C PRO A 282 -5.83 -0.12 14.77
N ASP A 283 -6.06 -1.23 14.08
CA ASP A 283 -5.57 -2.57 14.40
C ASP A 283 -4.40 -3.04 13.49
N TYR A 284 -3.72 -2.12 12.81
CA TYR A 284 -2.62 -2.42 11.88
C TYR A 284 -1.56 -3.35 12.48
N LEU A 285 -0.98 -3.01 13.65
CA LEU A 285 0.01 -3.84 14.32
C LEU A 285 -0.58 -5.12 14.89
N PRO A 286 -1.74 -5.15 15.55
CA PRO A 286 -2.45 -6.39 15.89
C PRO A 286 -2.65 -7.37 14.74
N LEU A 287 -3.01 -6.90 13.54
CA LEU A 287 -3.15 -7.75 12.36
C LEU A 287 -1.80 -8.37 11.95
N PHE A 288 -0.75 -7.57 11.94
CA PHE A 288 0.60 -8.09 11.69
C PHE A 288 1.03 -9.15 12.69
N PHE A 289 0.80 -8.94 13.98
CA PHE A 289 1.18 -9.91 15.02
C PHE A 289 0.45 -11.24 14.88
N ARG A 290 -0.83 -11.20 14.53
CA ARG A 290 -1.62 -12.41 14.25
C ARG A 290 -1.11 -13.13 13.00
N GLU A 291 -0.72 -12.39 11.95
CA GLU A 291 -0.09 -12.97 10.77
C GLU A 291 1.22 -13.68 11.11
N LEU A 292 2.13 -13.04 11.89
CA LEU A 292 3.37 -13.66 12.34
C LEU A 292 3.13 -14.97 13.13
N ALA A 293 2.11 -14.96 13.99
CA ALA A 293 1.75 -16.14 14.76
C ALA A 293 1.21 -17.26 13.85
N ALA A 294 0.34 -16.92 12.90
CA ALA A 294 -0.24 -17.88 11.96
C ALA A 294 0.80 -18.49 10.99
N GLU A 295 1.85 -17.74 10.66
CA GLU A 295 2.98 -18.22 9.84
C GLU A 295 4.06 -18.97 10.65
N GLY A 296 3.88 -19.14 11.97
CA GLY A 296 4.86 -19.79 12.85
C GLY A 296 6.12 -18.97 13.09
N ALA A 297 6.16 -17.71 12.69
CA ALA A 297 7.33 -16.85 12.82
C ALA A 297 7.61 -16.38 14.27
N LEU A 298 6.74 -16.74 15.20
CA LEU A 298 6.89 -16.45 16.64
C LEU A 298 7.21 -17.69 17.49
N ALA A 299 7.43 -18.83 16.86
CA ALA A 299 7.74 -20.09 17.56
C ALA A 299 9.22 -20.20 18.01
#